data_01febb9058f3c52c0dadea5a1be8d239
#
_entry.id   01febb9058f3c52c0dadea5a1be8d239
#
_cell.length_a   1.000
_cell.length_b   1.000
_cell.length_c   1.000
_cell.angle_alpha   90.00
_cell.angle_beta   90.00
_cell.angle_gamma   90.00
#
_symmetry.space_group_name_H-M   'P 1'
#
loop_
_entity.id
_entity.type
_entity.pdbx_description
1 polymer ?
#
loop_
_entity_poly.entity_id
_entity_poly.type
_entity_poly.pdbx_seq_one_letter_code
_entity_poly.pdbx_strand_id
1 'polypeptide(L)'
;VLAGHARKIVGQMKAAQADLEQIAGLKRGSLAVGTFPTLAGSFLPLVIRAFKKRYPAIGLSLRSARFDELVSDLQSGRTGLCLLWDYPWNRFHDDTIRLTEVFQESTVLLVSRNHPLADREAIRMEELRKESWIVRAEAHPVVEVLQRSAHAAGFDPTIGFLANDYQEAQAMVSVGMGVAMVPKTAVALQHPDVRVVSLGPDAPLRRVLLAQRQDKVYAPAEVAFQSTLLEIAREHAEDYL
;
A
#
# COMPACT_ATOMS: atom_id res chain seq x y z
N VAL A 1 18.58 -20.45 -14.34
CA VAL A 1 19.43 -20.85 -13.21
C VAL A 1 20.58 -19.86 -13.03
N LEU A 2 21.48 -19.65 -14.01
CA LEU A 2 22.66 -18.78 -13.91
C LEU A 2 22.33 -17.32 -13.58
N ALA A 3 21.31 -16.74 -14.22
CA ALA A 3 20.85 -15.36 -13.98
C ALA A 3 20.31 -15.17 -12.54
N GLY A 4 19.77 -16.21 -11.91
CA GLY A 4 19.34 -16.18 -10.51
C GLY A 4 20.54 -16.15 -9.54
N HIS A 5 21.55 -16.96 -9.81
CA HIS A 5 22.79 -16.95 -9.02
C HIS A 5 23.58 -15.66 -9.18
N ALA A 6 23.70 -15.12 -10.41
CA ALA A 6 24.36 -13.85 -10.66
C ALA A 6 23.69 -12.68 -9.92
N ARG A 7 22.35 -12.65 -9.88
CA ARG A 7 21.60 -11.64 -9.09
C ARG A 7 21.85 -11.75 -7.59
N LYS A 8 21.93 -12.98 -7.05
CA LYS A 8 22.27 -13.21 -5.63
C LYS A 8 23.69 -12.70 -5.31
N ILE A 9 24.67 -12.99 -6.17
CA ILE A 9 26.05 -12.52 -5.99
C ILE A 9 26.13 -11.00 -6.02
N VAL A 10 25.48 -10.34 -7.00
CA VAL A 10 25.42 -8.87 -7.07
C VAL A 10 24.71 -8.29 -5.83
N GLY A 11 23.67 -8.96 -5.35
CA GLY A 11 22.99 -8.59 -4.09
C GLY A 11 23.91 -8.67 -2.87
N GLN A 12 24.72 -9.74 -2.77
CA GLN A 12 25.70 -9.90 -1.69
C GLN A 12 26.86 -8.89 -1.78
N MET A 13 27.34 -8.58 -2.98
CA MET A 13 28.35 -7.53 -3.18
C MET A 13 27.84 -6.15 -2.76
N LYS A 14 26.59 -5.80 -3.11
CA LYS A 14 25.96 -4.57 -2.63
C LYS A 14 25.75 -4.54 -1.12
N ALA A 15 25.43 -5.67 -0.51
CA ALA A 15 25.34 -5.79 0.95
C ALA A 15 26.71 -5.57 1.61
N ALA A 16 27.76 -6.23 1.12
CA ALA A 16 29.13 -6.03 1.61
C ALA A 16 29.62 -4.60 1.43
N GLN A 17 29.25 -3.95 0.34
CA GLN A 17 29.56 -2.53 0.13
C GLN A 17 28.81 -1.63 1.10
N ALA A 18 27.53 -1.93 1.40
CA ALA A 18 26.75 -1.23 2.43
C ALA A 18 27.36 -1.42 3.83
N ASP A 19 27.90 -2.63 4.13
CA ASP A 19 28.57 -2.91 5.39
C ASP A 19 29.88 -2.12 5.55
N LEU A 20 30.62 -1.90 4.46
CA LEU A 20 31.80 -1.03 4.43
C LEU A 20 31.43 0.46 4.59
N GLU A 21 30.32 0.90 4.00
CA GLU A 21 29.77 2.24 4.20
C GLU A 21 29.26 2.44 5.64
N GLN A 22 28.92 1.36 6.35
CA GLN A 22 28.55 1.34 7.77
C GLN A 22 29.68 1.83 8.69
N ILE A 23 30.93 1.46 8.37
CA ILE A 23 32.13 1.88 9.13
C ILE A 23 32.37 3.39 9.00
N ALA A 24 31.88 4.02 7.94
CA ALA A 24 32.00 5.47 7.69
C ALA A 24 30.95 6.35 8.38
N GLY A 25 30.00 5.75 9.14
CA GLY A 25 28.87 6.44 9.78
C GLY A 25 27.81 6.89 8.78
N LEU A 26 26.56 7.17 9.23
CA LEU A 26 25.39 7.60 8.45
C LEU A 26 25.58 8.87 7.57
N LYS A 27 26.81 9.22 7.24
CA LYS A 27 27.16 10.41 6.48
C LYS A 27 27.11 10.21 4.96
N ARG A 28 27.04 8.97 4.47
CA ARG A 28 26.87 8.61 3.04
C ARG A 28 26.24 7.23 2.95
N GLY A 29 25.42 7.01 1.94
CA GLY A 29 24.80 5.72 1.65
C GLY A 29 23.64 5.88 0.69
N SER A 30 23.14 4.77 0.15
CA SER A 30 21.94 4.72 -0.68
C SER A 30 20.98 3.66 -0.15
N LEU A 31 19.69 3.98 -0.14
CA LEU A 31 18.63 3.07 0.25
C LEU A 31 17.64 2.90 -0.90
N ALA A 32 17.40 1.66 -1.30
CA ALA A 32 16.38 1.31 -2.27
C ALA A 32 15.13 0.77 -1.55
N VAL A 33 14.00 1.42 -1.77
CA VAL A 33 12.72 1.08 -1.13
C VAL A 33 11.67 0.78 -2.19
N GLY A 34 11.03 -0.39 -2.06
CA GLY A 34 9.85 -0.75 -2.84
C GLY A 34 8.57 -0.28 -2.15
N THR A 35 7.58 0.13 -2.93
CA THR A 35 6.27 0.55 -2.43
C THR A 35 5.18 0.24 -3.45
N PHE A 36 3.94 0.46 -3.10
CA PHE A 36 2.79 0.34 -3.99
C PHE A 36 2.08 1.69 -4.18
N PRO A 37 1.32 1.86 -5.29
CA PRO A 37 0.84 3.17 -5.72
C PRO A 37 0.09 3.98 -4.67
N THR A 38 -0.81 3.37 -3.88
CA THR A 38 -1.60 4.12 -2.90
C THR A 38 -0.72 4.72 -1.80
N LEU A 39 0.28 3.98 -1.30
CA LEU A 39 1.23 4.52 -0.31
C LEU A 39 2.19 5.54 -0.94
N ALA A 40 2.61 5.31 -2.19
CA ALA A 40 3.46 6.27 -2.90
C ALA A 40 2.78 7.65 -3.04
N GLY A 41 1.45 7.67 -3.21
CA GLY A 41 0.65 8.89 -3.35
C GLY A 41 0.12 9.48 -2.05
N SER A 42 0.33 8.83 -0.90
CA SER A 42 -0.27 9.25 0.38
C SER A 42 0.76 9.32 1.51
N PHE A 43 1.00 8.22 2.18
CA PHE A 43 1.80 8.11 3.39
C PHE A 43 3.31 8.24 3.16
N LEU A 44 3.85 7.60 2.12
CA LEU A 44 5.30 7.55 1.89
C LEU A 44 5.95 8.94 1.72
N PRO A 45 5.33 9.94 1.08
CA PRO A 45 5.87 11.31 1.03
C PRO A 45 6.12 11.93 2.40
N LEU A 46 5.30 11.64 3.40
CA LEU A 46 5.48 12.11 4.79
C LEU A 46 6.76 11.51 5.39
N VAL A 47 6.92 10.20 5.23
CA VAL A 47 8.11 9.46 5.68
C VAL A 47 9.38 9.99 5.01
N ILE A 48 9.34 10.17 3.68
CA ILE A 48 10.49 10.69 2.92
C ILE A 48 10.89 12.08 3.39
N ARG A 49 9.92 12.95 3.61
CA ARG A 49 10.17 14.32 4.12
C ARG A 49 10.86 14.28 5.48
N ALA A 50 10.34 13.49 6.42
CA ALA A 50 10.93 13.35 7.75
C ALA A 50 12.34 12.73 7.68
N PHE A 51 12.50 11.66 6.89
CA PHE A 51 13.78 10.99 6.69
C PHE A 51 14.83 11.91 6.07
N LYS A 52 14.50 12.62 4.99
CA LYS A 52 15.41 13.55 4.32
C LYS A 52 15.81 14.73 5.20
N LYS A 53 14.91 15.20 6.07
CA LYS A 53 15.23 16.24 7.05
C LYS A 53 16.27 15.75 8.08
N ARG A 54 16.18 14.50 8.52
CA ARG A 54 17.06 13.89 9.53
C ARG A 54 18.37 13.36 8.93
N TYR A 55 18.31 12.84 7.69
CA TYR A 55 19.43 12.20 6.99
C TYR A 55 19.61 12.73 5.56
N PRO A 56 19.97 14.02 5.38
CA PRO A 56 19.98 14.65 4.05
C PRO A 56 21.01 14.06 3.09
N ALA A 57 22.06 13.43 3.61
CA ALA A 57 23.14 12.85 2.81
C ALA A 57 22.86 11.42 2.33
N ILE A 58 21.77 10.78 2.79
CA ILE A 58 21.41 9.44 2.34
C ILE A 58 20.59 9.53 1.04
N GLY A 59 21.08 8.90 -0.02
CA GLY A 59 20.36 8.75 -1.28
C GLY A 59 19.17 7.81 -1.13
N LEU A 60 18.00 8.19 -1.65
CA LEU A 60 16.83 7.32 -1.72
C LEU A 60 16.54 6.97 -3.17
N SER A 61 16.39 5.69 -3.46
CA SER A 61 15.85 5.15 -4.70
C SER A 61 14.51 4.49 -4.41
N LEU A 62 13.44 4.98 -5.01
CA LEU A 62 12.08 4.53 -4.73
C LEU A 62 11.49 3.88 -5.98
N ARG A 63 10.86 2.73 -5.81
CA ARG A 63 10.16 2.04 -6.88
C ARG A 63 8.74 1.70 -6.43
N SER A 64 7.74 2.18 -7.19
CA SER A 64 6.36 1.73 -7.06
C SER A 64 6.12 0.57 -8.02
N ALA A 65 5.56 -0.53 -7.51
CA ALA A 65 5.36 -1.76 -8.29
C ALA A 65 4.18 -2.58 -7.77
N ARG A 66 3.83 -3.66 -8.48
CA ARG A 66 2.85 -4.66 -8.05
C ARG A 66 3.42 -5.54 -6.93
N PHE A 67 2.54 -6.22 -6.21
CA PHE A 67 2.90 -7.04 -5.04
C PHE A 67 3.99 -8.08 -5.36
N ASP A 68 3.80 -8.88 -6.40
CA ASP A 68 4.75 -9.94 -6.78
C ASP A 68 6.12 -9.39 -7.21
N GLU A 69 6.13 -8.24 -7.87
CA GLU A 69 7.35 -7.55 -8.25
C GLU A 69 8.09 -7.02 -7.02
N LEU A 70 7.36 -6.48 -6.02
CA LEU A 70 7.94 -6.00 -4.76
C LEU A 70 8.57 -7.14 -3.97
N VAL A 71 7.90 -8.28 -3.87
CA VAL A 71 8.44 -9.49 -3.24
C VAL A 71 9.69 -9.98 -3.99
N SER A 72 9.64 -10.07 -5.32
CA SER A 72 10.79 -10.45 -6.15
C SER A 72 11.96 -9.47 -6.02
N ASP A 73 11.70 -8.17 -5.95
CA ASP A 73 12.72 -7.14 -5.77
C ASP A 73 13.40 -7.24 -4.40
N LEU A 74 12.64 -7.52 -3.36
CA LEU A 74 13.15 -7.74 -2.02
C LEU A 74 14.01 -9.01 -1.94
N GLN A 75 13.51 -10.14 -2.45
CA GLN A 75 14.21 -11.42 -2.44
C GLN A 75 15.51 -11.39 -3.26
N SER A 76 15.51 -10.68 -4.39
CA SER A 76 16.70 -10.51 -5.23
C SER A 76 17.69 -9.46 -4.70
N GLY A 77 17.35 -8.72 -3.63
CA GLY A 77 18.16 -7.65 -3.07
C GLY A 77 18.21 -6.38 -3.93
N ARG A 78 17.29 -6.22 -4.89
CA ARG A 78 17.13 -4.95 -5.64
C ARG A 78 16.63 -3.83 -4.74
N THR A 79 15.82 -4.17 -3.75
CA THR A 79 15.39 -3.27 -2.68
C THR A 79 15.85 -3.80 -1.33
N GLY A 80 16.19 -2.91 -0.42
CA GLY A 80 16.52 -3.25 0.98
C GLY A 80 15.28 -3.44 1.83
N LEU A 81 14.24 -2.68 1.54
CA LEU A 81 12.95 -2.62 2.22
C LEU A 81 11.84 -2.58 1.18
N CYS A 82 10.70 -3.22 1.48
CA CYS A 82 9.47 -3.08 0.70
C CYS A 82 8.27 -2.82 1.62
N LEU A 83 7.37 -1.95 1.17
CA LEU A 83 6.04 -1.85 1.73
C LEU A 83 5.13 -2.80 0.99
N LEU A 84 4.45 -3.66 1.73
CA LEU A 84 3.50 -4.66 1.24
C LEU A 84 2.16 -4.47 1.95
N TRP A 85 1.17 -5.24 1.55
CA TRP A 85 -0.14 -5.26 2.21
C TRP A 85 -0.71 -6.67 2.23
N ASP A 86 -1.61 -6.92 3.17
CA ASP A 86 -2.45 -8.11 3.18
C ASP A 86 -3.81 -7.83 3.83
N TYR A 87 -4.66 -8.86 3.81
CA TYR A 87 -5.99 -8.83 4.41
C TYR A 87 -6.17 -9.99 5.39
N PRO A 88 -7.13 -9.92 6.33
CA PRO A 88 -7.34 -10.96 7.35
C PRO A 88 -7.51 -12.39 6.80
N TRP A 89 -8.12 -12.52 5.64
CA TRP A 89 -8.40 -13.80 4.99
C TRP A 89 -7.31 -14.27 4.02
N ASN A 90 -6.33 -13.41 3.72
CA ASN A 90 -5.22 -13.73 2.82
C ASN A 90 -3.94 -13.10 3.36
N ARG A 91 -3.45 -13.64 4.49
CA ARG A 91 -2.22 -13.17 5.13
C ARG A 91 -1.01 -13.57 4.32
N PHE A 92 -0.18 -12.59 3.99
CA PHE A 92 1.09 -12.87 3.34
C PHE A 92 2.05 -13.54 4.33
N HIS A 93 2.65 -14.65 3.90
CA HIS A 93 3.68 -15.36 4.64
C HIS A 93 4.79 -15.81 3.69
N ASP A 94 6.04 -15.62 4.11
CA ASP A 94 7.25 -16.09 3.42
C ASP A 94 8.36 -16.24 4.47
N ASP A 95 8.92 -17.45 4.59
CA ASP A 95 9.93 -17.77 5.62
C ASP A 95 11.24 -16.99 5.45
N THR A 96 11.48 -16.40 4.27
CA THR A 96 12.68 -15.60 3.97
C THR A 96 12.46 -14.11 4.23
N ILE A 97 11.22 -13.70 4.57
CA ILE A 97 10.83 -12.31 4.72
C ILE A 97 10.30 -12.05 6.14
N ARG A 98 10.92 -11.10 6.82
CA ARG A 98 10.39 -10.54 8.06
C ARG A 98 9.36 -9.48 7.74
N LEU A 99 8.20 -9.59 8.37
CA LEU A 99 7.11 -8.62 8.26
C LEU A 99 6.94 -7.86 9.56
N THR A 100 6.82 -6.54 9.47
CA THR A 100 6.46 -5.65 10.58
C THR A 100 5.23 -4.87 10.18
N GLU A 101 4.16 -4.96 10.98
CA GLU A 101 2.96 -4.16 10.74
C GLU A 101 3.29 -2.66 10.95
N VAL A 102 2.93 -1.84 9.98
CA VAL A 102 3.13 -0.39 10.00
C VAL A 102 1.86 0.29 10.54
N PHE A 103 0.74 0.01 9.92
CA PHE A 103 -0.60 0.40 10.36
C PHE A 103 -1.67 -0.46 9.67
N GLN A 104 -2.91 -0.29 10.12
CA GLN A 104 -4.10 -0.81 9.44
C GLN A 104 -4.89 0.35 8.86
N GLU A 105 -5.53 0.13 7.74
CA GLU A 105 -6.43 1.11 7.13
C GLU A 105 -7.78 0.49 6.78
N SER A 106 -8.82 1.29 6.91
CA SER A 106 -10.17 0.87 6.55
C SER A 106 -10.39 0.98 5.03
N THR A 107 -11.32 0.18 4.54
CA THR A 107 -11.89 0.32 3.21
C THR A 107 -13.06 1.29 3.29
N VAL A 108 -13.11 2.25 2.37
CA VAL A 108 -14.16 3.26 2.28
C VAL A 108 -14.92 3.13 0.98
N LEU A 109 -16.14 3.67 0.96
CA LEU A 109 -16.98 3.76 -0.23
C LEU A 109 -16.80 5.12 -0.91
N LEU A 110 -16.64 5.11 -2.22
CA LEU A 110 -16.70 6.29 -3.06
C LEU A 110 -18.05 6.36 -3.76
N VAL A 111 -18.71 7.51 -3.67
CA VAL A 111 -19.96 7.80 -4.36
C VAL A 111 -19.86 9.17 -5.04
N SER A 112 -20.64 9.41 -6.10
CA SER A 112 -20.77 10.74 -6.67
C SER A 112 -21.29 11.72 -5.62
N ARG A 113 -20.87 12.97 -5.69
CA ARG A 113 -21.39 14.05 -4.81
C ARG A 113 -22.93 14.21 -4.88
N ASN A 114 -23.53 13.79 -5.98
CA ASN A 114 -24.97 13.86 -6.20
C ASN A 114 -25.68 12.52 -5.88
N HIS A 115 -24.97 11.53 -5.37
CA HIS A 115 -25.54 10.24 -5.02
C HIS A 115 -26.48 10.37 -3.81
N PRO A 116 -27.61 9.65 -3.75
CA PRO A 116 -28.54 9.71 -2.61
C PRO A 116 -27.91 9.40 -1.24
N LEU A 117 -26.81 8.66 -1.25
CA LEU A 117 -26.09 8.27 -0.04
C LEU A 117 -24.87 9.16 0.28
N ALA A 118 -24.64 10.25 -0.49
CA ALA A 118 -23.41 11.05 -0.40
C ALA A 118 -23.22 11.77 0.96
N ASP A 119 -24.33 12.12 1.62
CA ASP A 119 -24.33 12.85 2.89
C ASP A 119 -24.50 11.93 4.13
N ARG A 120 -24.42 10.61 3.92
CA ARG A 120 -24.49 9.63 5.01
C ARG A 120 -23.13 9.50 5.70
N GLU A 121 -23.13 9.44 7.02
CA GLU A 121 -21.90 9.17 7.80
C GLU A 121 -21.38 7.75 7.57
N ALA A 122 -22.28 6.78 7.50
CA ALA A 122 -21.97 5.39 7.22
C ALA A 122 -23.07 4.72 6.40
N ILE A 123 -22.68 3.73 5.61
CA ILE A 123 -23.55 2.93 4.74
C ILE A 123 -23.25 1.44 5.01
N ARG A 124 -24.30 0.63 5.09
CA ARG A 124 -24.14 -0.83 5.17
C ARG A 124 -24.12 -1.43 3.76
N MET A 125 -23.38 -2.51 3.59
CA MET A 125 -23.25 -3.18 2.29
C MET A 125 -24.58 -3.61 1.68
N GLU A 126 -25.58 -3.99 2.49
CA GLU A 126 -26.91 -4.38 2.01
C GLU A 126 -27.62 -3.26 1.26
N GLU A 127 -27.35 -2.00 1.61
CA GLU A 127 -27.93 -0.83 0.96
C GLU A 127 -27.42 -0.62 -0.48
N LEU A 128 -26.26 -1.21 -0.79
CA LEU A 128 -25.55 -1.11 -2.07
C LEU A 128 -25.87 -2.22 -3.07
N ARG A 129 -26.84 -3.09 -2.76
CA ARG A 129 -27.22 -4.27 -3.56
C ARG A 129 -27.56 -3.96 -5.02
N LYS A 130 -28.09 -2.76 -5.29
CA LYS A 130 -28.53 -2.33 -6.63
C LYS A 130 -27.51 -1.46 -7.36
N GLU A 131 -26.39 -1.17 -6.71
CA GLU A 131 -25.37 -0.29 -7.27
C GLU A 131 -24.52 -1.03 -8.32
N SER A 132 -24.11 -0.29 -9.33
CA SER A 132 -23.06 -0.69 -10.26
C SER A 132 -21.71 -0.43 -9.62
N TRP A 133 -20.78 -1.38 -9.72
CA TRP A 133 -19.49 -1.28 -9.07
C TRP A 133 -18.38 -0.94 -10.04
N ILE A 134 -17.54 0.00 -9.63
CA ILE A 134 -16.31 0.35 -10.29
C ILE A 134 -15.18 -0.31 -9.50
N VAL A 135 -14.42 -1.19 -10.14
CA VAL A 135 -13.32 -1.92 -9.51
C VAL A 135 -12.04 -1.71 -10.27
N ARG A 136 -10.93 -1.81 -9.57
CA ARG A 136 -9.63 -1.84 -10.23
C ARG A 136 -9.47 -3.15 -10.99
N ALA A 137 -9.11 -3.05 -12.31
CA ALA A 137 -8.99 -4.20 -13.19
C ALA A 137 -7.91 -5.18 -12.75
N GLU A 138 -8.15 -6.44 -13.09
CA GLU A 138 -7.29 -7.63 -13.05
C GLU A 138 -6.58 -7.97 -11.74
N ALA A 139 -6.92 -9.14 -11.17
CA ALA A 139 -6.24 -9.84 -10.08
C ALA A 139 -5.88 -8.95 -8.86
N HIS A 140 -6.45 -7.75 -8.76
CA HIS A 140 -6.21 -6.89 -7.63
C HIS A 140 -7.06 -7.38 -6.43
N PRO A 141 -6.48 -7.52 -5.23
CA PRO A 141 -7.20 -8.00 -4.04
C PRO A 141 -8.50 -7.24 -3.73
N VAL A 142 -8.66 -6.00 -4.21
CA VAL A 142 -9.88 -5.22 -4.00
C VAL A 142 -11.13 -5.86 -4.62
N VAL A 143 -10.98 -6.64 -5.69
CA VAL A 143 -12.10 -7.40 -6.28
C VAL A 143 -12.57 -8.46 -5.31
N GLU A 144 -11.65 -9.19 -4.69
CA GLU A 144 -11.96 -10.17 -3.64
C GLU A 144 -12.57 -9.51 -2.39
N VAL A 145 -12.07 -8.32 -2.01
CA VAL A 145 -12.64 -7.52 -0.91
C VAL A 145 -14.11 -7.22 -1.19
N LEU A 146 -14.43 -6.70 -2.38
CA LEU A 146 -15.79 -6.41 -2.79
C LEU A 146 -16.67 -7.67 -2.80
N GLN A 147 -16.22 -8.75 -3.44
CA GLN A 147 -16.97 -10.00 -3.52
C GLN A 147 -17.29 -10.56 -2.13
N ARG A 148 -16.30 -10.62 -1.24
CA ARG A 148 -16.51 -11.10 0.14
C ARG A 148 -17.51 -10.24 0.92
N SER A 149 -17.39 -8.91 0.81
CA SER A 149 -18.31 -7.99 1.49
C SER A 149 -19.72 -8.09 0.93
N ALA A 150 -19.89 -8.18 -0.39
CA ALA A 150 -21.18 -8.33 -1.05
C ALA A 150 -21.84 -9.67 -0.73
N HIS A 151 -21.08 -10.78 -0.78
CA HIS A 151 -21.58 -12.11 -0.43
C HIS A 151 -22.01 -12.19 1.04
N ALA A 152 -21.24 -11.59 1.97
CA ALA A 152 -21.64 -11.49 3.38
C ALA A 152 -22.94 -10.70 3.57
N ALA A 153 -23.21 -9.70 2.70
CA ALA A 153 -24.45 -8.93 2.65
C ALA A 153 -25.56 -9.59 1.79
N GLY A 154 -25.32 -10.80 1.27
CA GLY A 154 -26.30 -11.63 0.58
C GLY A 154 -26.60 -11.19 -0.86
N PHE A 155 -25.60 -10.66 -1.59
CA PHE A 155 -25.74 -10.32 -3.02
C PHE A 155 -24.44 -10.51 -3.79
N ASP A 156 -24.55 -10.61 -5.13
CA ASP A 156 -23.43 -10.58 -6.06
C ASP A 156 -23.28 -9.17 -6.63
N PRO A 157 -22.07 -8.59 -6.61
CA PRO A 157 -21.86 -7.25 -7.11
C PRO A 157 -21.86 -7.22 -8.64
N THR A 158 -22.57 -6.27 -9.25
CA THR A 158 -22.55 -6.04 -10.69
C THR A 158 -21.42 -5.08 -11.04
N ILE A 159 -20.40 -5.56 -11.76
CA ILE A 159 -19.28 -4.74 -12.19
C ILE A 159 -19.67 -3.94 -13.44
N GLY A 160 -19.69 -2.62 -13.33
CA GLY A 160 -20.00 -1.70 -14.44
C GLY A 160 -18.77 -1.13 -15.13
N PHE A 161 -17.64 -1.03 -14.43
CA PHE A 161 -16.40 -0.51 -15.00
C PHE A 161 -15.15 -1.11 -14.34
N LEU A 162 -14.15 -1.40 -15.18
CA LEU A 162 -12.83 -1.88 -14.76
C LEU A 162 -11.81 -0.75 -14.95
N ALA A 163 -11.35 -0.14 -13.86
CA ALA A 163 -10.36 0.93 -13.86
C ALA A 163 -8.93 0.40 -13.77
N ASN A 164 -7.96 1.07 -14.38
CA ASN A 164 -6.55 0.72 -14.23
C ASN A 164 -5.97 1.20 -12.88
N ASP A 165 -6.49 2.32 -12.37
CA ASP A 165 -6.08 2.90 -11.10
C ASP A 165 -7.26 3.56 -10.35
N TYR A 166 -6.98 4.12 -9.18
CA TYR A 166 -8.03 4.75 -8.37
C TYR A 166 -8.40 6.17 -8.83
N GLN A 167 -7.60 6.84 -9.65
CA GLN A 167 -7.93 8.11 -10.27
C GLN A 167 -8.99 7.91 -11.35
N GLU A 168 -8.81 6.89 -12.22
CA GLU A 168 -9.86 6.49 -13.17
C GLU A 168 -11.15 6.07 -12.45
N ALA A 169 -11.02 5.29 -11.36
CA ALA A 169 -12.19 4.90 -10.57
C ALA A 169 -12.93 6.12 -10.02
N GLN A 170 -12.22 7.09 -9.44
CA GLN A 170 -12.81 8.33 -8.94
C GLN A 170 -13.47 9.14 -10.06
N ALA A 171 -12.84 9.23 -11.24
CA ALA A 171 -13.42 9.94 -12.39
C ALA A 171 -14.75 9.31 -12.85
N MET A 172 -14.84 7.98 -12.88
CA MET A 172 -16.09 7.29 -13.25
C MET A 172 -17.16 7.41 -12.15
N VAL A 173 -16.77 7.37 -10.87
CA VAL A 173 -17.66 7.62 -9.74
C VAL A 173 -18.21 9.06 -9.81
N SER A 174 -17.39 10.04 -10.15
CA SER A 174 -17.78 11.47 -10.16
C SER A 174 -18.94 11.77 -11.11
N VAL A 175 -19.03 11.03 -12.22
CA VAL A 175 -20.10 11.16 -13.22
C VAL A 175 -21.29 10.21 -12.95
N GLY A 176 -21.31 9.51 -11.82
CA GLY A 176 -22.42 8.65 -11.41
C GLY A 176 -22.48 7.31 -12.14
N MET A 177 -21.38 6.82 -12.70
CA MET A 177 -21.36 5.54 -13.41
C MET A 177 -21.46 4.32 -12.45
N GLY A 178 -21.23 4.56 -11.17
CA GLY A 178 -21.33 3.57 -10.11
C GLY A 178 -20.61 4.01 -8.84
N VAL A 179 -20.44 3.07 -7.92
CA VAL A 179 -19.75 3.25 -6.64
C VAL A 179 -18.46 2.42 -6.60
N ALA A 180 -17.51 2.77 -5.75
CA ALA A 180 -16.25 2.02 -5.64
C ALA A 180 -15.85 1.80 -4.19
N MET A 181 -15.37 0.59 -3.86
CA MET A 181 -14.66 0.32 -2.60
C MET A 181 -13.16 0.53 -2.81
N VAL A 182 -12.55 1.33 -1.95
CA VAL A 182 -11.13 1.65 -2.04
C VAL A 182 -10.49 1.68 -0.65
N PRO A 183 -9.19 1.38 -0.51
CA PRO A 183 -8.50 1.61 0.74
C PRO A 183 -8.39 3.12 1.02
N LYS A 184 -8.45 3.52 2.26
CA LYS A 184 -8.48 4.94 2.67
C LYS A 184 -7.29 5.76 2.13
N THR A 185 -6.09 5.15 2.01
CA THR A 185 -4.93 5.79 1.38
C THR A 185 -5.12 6.13 -0.11
N ALA A 186 -6.07 5.51 -0.81
CA ALA A 186 -6.33 5.80 -2.22
C ALA A 186 -7.05 7.15 -2.44
N VAL A 187 -7.58 7.76 -1.37
CA VAL A 187 -8.31 9.03 -1.42
C VAL A 187 -7.53 10.22 -0.87
N ALA A 188 -6.21 10.08 -0.70
CA ALA A 188 -5.33 11.20 -0.32
C ALA A 188 -5.42 12.38 -1.33
N LEU A 189 -5.69 12.06 -2.59
CA LEU A 189 -6.06 13.03 -3.64
C LEU A 189 -7.49 12.69 -4.08
N GLN A 190 -8.46 13.37 -3.48
CA GLN A 190 -9.87 13.14 -3.74
C GLN A 190 -10.37 14.01 -4.89
N HIS A 191 -11.13 13.40 -5.83
CA HIS A 191 -11.83 14.14 -6.87
C HIS A 191 -12.91 15.03 -6.24
N PRO A 192 -13.07 16.32 -6.65
CA PRO A 192 -13.99 17.28 -6.01
C PRO A 192 -15.47 16.85 -6.06
N ASP A 193 -15.86 16.08 -7.08
CA ASP A 193 -17.22 15.59 -7.26
C ASP A 193 -17.44 14.16 -6.72
N VAL A 194 -16.52 13.66 -5.89
CA VAL A 194 -16.64 12.39 -5.18
C VAL A 194 -16.83 12.65 -3.68
N ARG A 195 -17.62 11.83 -3.03
CA ARG A 195 -17.74 11.73 -1.56
C ARG A 195 -17.19 10.41 -1.08
N VAL A 196 -16.48 10.49 0.03
CA VAL A 196 -15.97 9.33 0.77
C VAL A 196 -16.93 9.06 1.90
N VAL A 197 -17.48 7.86 1.96
CA VAL A 197 -18.45 7.46 2.97
C VAL A 197 -17.91 6.21 3.69
N SER A 198 -18.12 6.14 5.01
CA SER A 198 -17.72 4.97 5.79
C SER A 198 -18.61 3.76 5.46
N LEU A 199 -18.03 2.56 5.48
CA LEU A 199 -18.75 1.29 5.44
C LEU A 199 -19.09 0.76 6.85
N GLY A 200 -18.89 1.60 7.87
CA GLY A 200 -19.18 1.25 9.25
C GLY A 200 -18.11 0.33 9.88
N PRO A 201 -18.44 -0.29 11.04
CA PRO A 201 -17.47 -1.08 11.80
C PRO A 201 -17.05 -2.38 11.11
N ASP A 202 -17.85 -2.87 10.15
CA ASP A 202 -17.57 -4.09 9.38
C ASP A 202 -16.76 -3.81 8.12
N ALA A 203 -16.28 -2.58 7.94
CA ALA A 203 -15.43 -2.22 6.82
C ALA A 203 -14.17 -3.11 6.78
N PRO A 204 -13.85 -3.72 5.61
CA PRO A 204 -12.64 -4.54 5.50
C PRO A 204 -11.38 -3.75 5.83
N LEU A 205 -10.54 -4.30 6.70
CA LEU A 205 -9.26 -3.71 7.09
C LEU A 205 -8.13 -4.30 6.25
N ARG A 206 -7.26 -3.43 5.73
CA ARG A 206 -6.02 -3.80 5.08
C ARG A 206 -4.85 -3.53 6.03
N ARG A 207 -3.95 -4.50 6.23
CA ARG A 207 -2.68 -4.23 6.90
C ARG A 207 -1.66 -3.69 5.90
N VAL A 208 -0.96 -2.67 6.30
CA VAL A 208 0.24 -2.18 5.63
C VAL A 208 1.45 -2.72 6.38
N LEU A 209 2.37 -3.34 5.66
CA LEU A 209 3.48 -4.12 6.19
C LEU A 209 4.80 -3.57 5.66
N LEU A 210 5.79 -3.45 6.53
CA LEU A 210 7.19 -3.32 6.15
C LEU A 210 7.78 -4.73 6.02
N ALA A 211 8.31 -5.03 4.85
CA ALA A 211 8.94 -6.30 4.52
C ALA A 211 10.45 -6.14 4.36
N GLN A 212 11.21 -7.04 4.96
CA GLN A 212 12.67 -7.08 4.95
C GLN A 212 13.14 -8.53 4.83
N ARG A 213 14.29 -8.79 4.21
CA ARG A 213 14.85 -10.15 4.21
C ARG A 213 15.26 -10.56 5.62
N GLN A 214 14.92 -11.79 6.00
CA GLN A 214 15.17 -12.29 7.36
C GLN A 214 16.63 -12.67 7.62
N ASP A 215 17.34 -13.11 6.58
CA ASP A 215 18.70 -13.66 6.63
C ASP A 215 19.81 -12.60 6.52
N LYS A 216 19.48 -11.33 6.74
CA LYS A 216 20.35 -10.17 6.46
C LYS A 216 20.61 -9.33 7.70
N VAL A 217 21.84 -8.86 7.84
CA VAL A 217 22.16 -7.73 8.72
C VAL A 217 21.70 -6.44 8.02
N TYR A 218 20.86 -5.65 8.69
CA TYR A 218 20.32 -4.43 8.12
C TYR A 218 21.34 -3.29 8.15
N ALA A 219 21.48 -2.60 7.02
CA ALA A 219 22.31 -1.41 6.95
C ALA A 219 21.74 -0.28 7.85
N PRO A 220 22.57 0.62 8.41
CA PRO A 220 22.08 1.72 9.25
C PRO A 220 21.04 2.60 8.58
N ALA A 221 21.13 2.81 7.26
CA ALA A 221 20.14 3.55 6.49
C ALA A 221 18.78 2.84 6.47
N GLU A 222 18.76 1.50 6.42
CA GLU A 222 17.54 0.70 6.51
C GLU A 222 16.90 0.80 7.89
N VAL A 223 17.71 0.68 8.95
CA VAL A 223 17.25 0.82 10.33
C VAL A 223 16.70 2.23 10.59
N ALA A 224 17.41 3.25 10.13
CA ALA A 224 16.99 4.64 10.27
C ALA A 224 15.68 4.91 9.51
N PHE A 225 15.51 4.36 8.31
CA PHE A 225 14.29 4.50 7.53
C PHE A 225 13.13 3.76 8.18
N GLN A 226 13.34 2.53 8.65
CA GLN A 226 12.33 1.77 9.40
C GLN A 226 11.87 2.54 10.64
N SER A 227 12.80 3.08 11.44
CA SER A 227 12.47 3.85 12.64
C SER A 227 11.63 5.09 12.30
N THR A 228 12.02 5.83 11.26
CA THR A 228 11.28 6.99 10.77
C THR A 228 9.89 6.60 10.26
N LEU A 229 9.79 5.51 9.49
CA LEU A 229 8.53 4.98 8.97
C LEU A 229 7.55 4.67 10.10
N LEU A 230 8.01 3.94 11.13
CA LEU A 230 7.17 3.54 12.26
C LEU A 230 6.81 4.72 13.18
N GLU A 231 7.68 5.73 13.29
CA GLU A 231 7.41 6.99 14.00
C GLU A 231 6.25 7.74 13.32
N ILE A 232 6.37 8.00 12.02
CA ILE A 232 5.33 8.69 11.23
C ILE A 232 4.03 7.90 11.18
N ALA A 233 4.11 6.56 11.13
CA ALA A 233 2.91 5.71 11.17
C ALA A 233 2.13 5.88 12.48
N ARG A 234 2.80 5.99 13.63
CA ARG A 234 2.13 6.22 14.91
C ARG A 234 1.49 7.61 15.01
N GLU A 235 2.15 8.63 14.44
CA GLU A 235 1.63 10.00 14.43
C GLU A 235 0.36 10.14 13.58
N HIS A 236 0.22 9.30 12.53
CA HIS A 236 -0.87 9.35 11.57
C HIS A 236 -1.81 8.12 11.61
N ALA A 237 -1.72 7.28 12.64
CA ALA A 237 -2.50 6.03 12.71
C ALA A 237 -4.02 6.27 12.63
N GLU A 238 -4.52 7.33 13.26
CA GLU A 238 -5.95 7.68 13.30
C GLU A 238 -6.46 8.17 11.93
N ASP A 239 -5.58 8.71 11.09
CA ASP A 239 -5.95 9.21 9.77
C ASP A 239 -6.38 8.08 8.81
N TYR A 240 -6.04 6.82 9.12
CA TYR A 240 -6.23 5.66 8.24
C TYR A 240 -7.30 4.66 8.73
N LEU A 241 -7.80 4.79 9.95
CA LEU A 241 -8.87 3.95 10.52
C LEU A 241 -10.28 4.47 10.21
#